data_7e845fef2325a3bcb16accd0352c8a16
#
_entry.id   7e845fef2325a3bcb16accd0352c8a16
#
_cell.length_a   1.000
_cell.length_b   1.000
_cell.length_c   1.000
_cell.angle_alpha   90.00
_cell.angle_beta   90.00
_cell.angle_gamma   90.00
#
_symmetry.space_group_name_H-M   'P 1'
#
loop_
_entity.id
_entity.type
_entity.pdbx_description
1 polymer ?
#
loop_
_entity_poly.entity_id
_entity_poly.type
_entity_poly.pdbx_seq_one_letter_code
_entity_poly.pdbx_strand_id
1 'polypeptide(L)'
;IQLNIVDNDHSAISQRLVNKIAASTYFRLVEVPVSYEEGLRNIEIGTADIVMEIPRHLERDWMNGEDTHILIAANAVNGTKGGLGSSYLSSIINDYAAELRSEYPATATVSGAFPSIGIDTQGLFNPNLNYKLYMIPALMVMLLTLICGFLPALNIVSEKEVGTIEQINVTPVPKFIFILAKLLPYWLI
;
A
#
# COMPACT_ATOMS: atom_id res chain seq x y z
N ILE A 1 -4.23 7.90 8.68
CA ILE A 1 -3.79 7.48 7.34
C ILE A 1 -3.37 8.73 6.59
N GLN A 2 -2.16 8.71 6.03
CA GLN A 2 -1.62 9.83 5.25
C GLN A 2 -2.18 9.76 3.82
N LEU A 3 -2.86 10.84 3.40
CA LEU A 3 -3.54 10.91 2.11
C LEU A 3 -2.99 12.08 1.28
N ASN A 4 -2.67 11.80 0.03
CA ASN A 4 -2.41 12.79 -1.00
C ASN A 4 -3.61 12.87 -1.95
N ILE A 5 -4.03 14.08 -2.30
CA ILE A 5 -5.13 14.30 -3.23
C ILE A 5 -4.61 15.11 -4.41
N VAL A 6 -4.79 14.59 -5.61
CA VAL A 6 -4.54 15.26 -6.87
C VAL A 6 -5.90 15.70 -7.43
N ASP A 7 -6.21 16.97 -7.35
CA ASP A 7 -7.44 17.53 -7.92
C ASP A 7 -7.13 18.14 -9.28
N ASN A 8 -7.54 17.49 -10.36
CA ASN A 8 -7.36 17.99 -11.73
C ASN A 8 -8.57 18.79 -12.23
N ASP A 9 -9.69 18.80 -11.48
CA ASP A 9 -10.93 19.47 -11.88
C ASP A 9 -11.00 20.92 -11.35
N HIS A 10 -10.55 21.12 -10.10
CA HIS A 10 -10.59 22.41 -9.41
C HIS A 10 -11.98 23.07 -9.36
N SER A 11 -13.05 22.27 -9.48
CA SER A 11 -14.44 22.73 -9.46
C SER A 11 -14.98 22.92 -8.04
N ALA A 12 -16.19 23.47 -7.93
CA ALA A 12 -16.87 23.58 -6.65
C ALA A 12 -17.19 22.19 -6.06
N ILE A 13 -17.56 21.23 -6.90
CA ILE A 13 -17.85 19.85 -6.49
C ILE A 13 -16.58 19.14 -6.01
N SER A 14 -15.45 19.26 -6.75
CA SER A 14 -14.20 18.63 -6.33
C SER A 14 -13.68 19.21 -5.01
N GLN A 15 -13.72 20.54 -4.84
CA GLN A 15 -13.28 21.19 -3.62
C GLN A 15 -14.14 20.80 -2.39
N ARG A 16 -15.46 20.65 -2.57
CA ARG A 16 -16.35 20.18 -1.49
C ARG A 16 -16.01 18.75 -1.08
N LEU A 17 -15.72 17.87 -2.04
CA LEU A 17 -15.25 16.50 -1.77
C LEU A 17 -13.94 16.52 -0.99
N VAL A 18 -12.94 17.28 -1.43
CA VAL A 18 -11.66 17.42 -0.74
C VAL A 18 -11.84 17.93 0.69
N ASN A 19 -12.68 18.94 0.91
CA ASN A 19 -12.98 19.46 2.23
C ASN A 19 -13.69 18.44 3.12
N LYS A 20 -14.61 17.64 2.57
CA LYS A 20 -15.30 16.57 3.30
C LYS A 20 -14.32 15.48 3.75
N ILE A 21 -13.38 15.10 2.89
CA ILE A 21 -12.32 14.13 3.22
C ILE A 21 -11.37 14.73 4.27
N ALA A 22 -10.97 15.99 4.13
CA ALA A 22 -10.10 16.68 5.07
C ALA A 22 -10.72 16.85 6.47
N ALA A 23 -12.03 17.02 6.55
CA ALA A 23 -12.77 17.09 7.81
C ALA A 23 -12.90 15.72 8.51
N SER A 24 -12.62 14.62 7.81
CA SER A 24 -12.66 13.28 8.36
C SER A 24 -11.47 13.04 9.31
N THR A 25 -11.74 12.45 10.46
CA THR A 25 -10.70 12.08 11.45
C THR A 25 -9.79 10.93 10.99
N TYR A 26 -10.17 10.23 9.92
CA TYR A 26 -9.44 9.06 9.42
C TYR A 26 -8.23 9.43 8.56
N PHE A 27 -8.29 10.61 7.92
CA PHE A 27 -7.27 11.05 6.96
C PHE A 27 -6.54 12.30 7.44
N ARG A 28 -5.24 12.30 7.21
CA ARG A 28 -4.39 13.46 7.35
C ARG A 28 -3.84 13.80 5.96
N LEU A 29 -4.27 14.92 5.42
CA LEU A 29 -3.69 15.46 4.18
C LEU A 29 -2.24 15.86 4.48
N VAL A 30 -1.30 15.31 3.71
CA VAL A 30 0.14 15.57 3.92
C VAL A 30 0.64 16.57 2.90
N GLU A 31 0.36 16.34 1.63
CA GLU A 31 0.78 17.18 0.51
C GLU A 31 -0.31 17.16 -0.56
N VAL A 32 -0.36 18.23 -1.35
CA VAL A 32 -1.17 18.30 -2.56
C VAL A 32 -0.21 18.19 -3.76
N PRO A 33 0.07 16.97 -4.25
CA PRO A 33 0.97 16.78 -5.38
C PRO A 33 0.36 17.40 -6.64
N VAL A 34 1.23 17.89 -7.53
CA VAL A 34 0.81 18.52 -8.78
C VAL A 34 0.37 17.47 -9.80
N SER A 35 0.85 16.21 -9.66
CA SER A 35 0.54 15.12 -10.58
C SER A 35 0.34 13.80 -9.83
N TYR A 36 -0.36 12.87 -10.49
CA TYR A 36 -0.55 11.51 -9.99
C TYR A 36 0.80 10.77 -9.81
N GLU A 37 1.75 10.96 -10.74
CA GLU A 37 3.09 10.35 -10.65
C GLU A 37 3.87 10.82 -9.44
N GLU A 38 3.74 12.10 -9.08
CA GLU A 38 4.34 12.63 -7.85
C GLU A 38 3.68 12.01 -6.62
N GLY A 39 2.37 11.86 -6.63
CA GLY A 39 1.62 11.15 -5.58
C GLY A 39 2.09 9.70 -5.41
N LEU A 40 2.28 8.96 -6.51
CA LEU A 40 2.83 7.58 -6.46
C LEU A 40 4.24 7.55 -5.87
N ARG A 41 5.09 8.50 -6.24
CA ARG A 41 6.44 8.62 -5.66
C ARG A 41 6.39 8.86 -4.16
N ASN A 42 5.42 9.63 -3.67
CA ASN A 42 5.21 9.84 -2.24
C ASN A 42 4.79 8.54 -1.51
N ILE A 43 4.06 7.65 -2.19
CA ILE A 43 3.78 6.30 -1.66
C ILE A 43 5.08 5.47 -1.59
N GLU A 44 5.91 5.51 -2.63
CA GLU A 44 7.17 4.75 -2.67
C GLU A 44 8.16 5.20 -1.58
N ILE A 45 8.25 6.50 -1.34
CA ILE A 45 9.10 7.08 -0.29
C ILE A 45 8.49 6.85 1.12
N GLY A 46 7.19 6.55 1.20
CA GLY A 46 6.49 6.30 2.47
C GLY A 46 5.97 7.58 3.15
N THR A 47 5.91 8.71 2.44
CA THR A 47 5.31 9.96 2.93
C THR A 47 3.79 9.97 2.81
N ALA A 48 3.22 9.14 1.93
CA ALA A 48 1.79 8.94 1.78
C ALA A 48 1.43 7.45 1.87
N ASP A 49 0.29 7.13 2.48
CA ASP A 49 -0.27 5.78 2.49
C ASP A 49 -1.21 5.56 1.29
N ILE A 50 -1.90 6.63 0.85
CA ILE A 50 -2.91 6.59 -0.22
C ILE A 50 -2.78 7.86 -1.07
N VAL A 51 -3.02 7.72 -2.36
CA VAL A 51 -3.19 8.80 -3.33
C VAL A 51 -4.57 8.68 -3.96
N MET A 52 -5.30 9.78 -4.01
CA MET A 52 -6.57 9.91 -4.71
C MET A 52 -6.42 10.92 -5.84
N GLU A 53 -6.84 10.54 -7.04
CA GLU A 53 -6.88 11.43 -8.19
C GLU A 53 -8.32 11.71 -8.57
N ILE A 54 -8.68 12.99 -8.58
CA ILE A 54 -9.94 13.50 -9.11
C ILE A 54 -9.73 13.82 -10.58
N PRO A 55 -10.49 13.23 -11.51
CA PRO A 55 -10.32 13.45 -12.94
C PRO A 55 -10.74 14.86 -13.34
N ARG A 56 -10.25 15.30 -14.49
CA ARG A 56 -10.69 16.55 -15.13
C ARG A 56 -12.17 16.44 -15.51
N HIS A 57 -12.89 17.54 -15.38
CA HIS A 57 -14.32 17.64 -15.77
C HIS A 57 -15.29 16.84 -14.91
N LEU A 58 -14.93 16.49 -13.67
CA LEU A 58 -15.81 15.79 -12.72
C LEU A 58 -17.17 16.48 -12.59
N GLU A 59 -17.18 17.80 -12.37
CA GLU A 59 -18.42 18.57 -12.22
C GLU A 59 -19.25 18.58 -13.51
N ARG A 60 -18.61 18.81 -14.65
CA ARG A 60 -19.28 18.84 -15.95
C ARG A 60 -19.93 17.49 -16.29
N ASP A 61 -19.18 16.40 -16.12
CA ASP A 61 -19.63 15.06 -16.48
C ASP A 61 -20.75 14.60 -15.53
N TRP A 62 -20.62 14.95 -14.23
CA TRP A 62 -21.70 14.76 -13.26
C TRP A 62 -22.98 15.51 -13.64
N MET A 63 -22.87 16.80 -14.03
CA MET A 63 -24.01 17.62 -14.43
C MET A 63 -24.66 17.13 -15.73
N ASN A 64 -23.89 16.51 -16.62
CA ASN A 64 -24.39 15.88 -17.85
C ASN A 64 -25.04 14.50 -17.63
N GLY A 65 -24.96 13.96 -16.41
CA GLY A 65 -25.45 12.60 -16.11
C GLY A 65 -24.52 11.50 -16.61
N GLU A 66 -23.23 11.81 -16.84
CA GLU A 66 -22.22 10.86 -17.24
C GLU A 66 -21.55 10.23 -16.01
N ASP A 67 -21.19 8.96 -16.13
CA ASP A 67 -20.42 8.27 -15.07
C ASP A 67 -18.99 8.79 -15.01
N THR A 68 -18.53 9.08 -13.80
CA THR A 68 -17.16 9.54 -13.54
C THR A 68 -16.42 8.55 -12.67
N HIS A 69 -15.10 8.49 -12.82
CA HIS A 69 -14.24 7.56 -12.07
C HIS A 69 -13.18 8.31 -11.29
N ILE A 70 -13.11 8.05 -10.00
CA ILE A 70 -12.04 8.54 -9.13
C ILE A 70 -11.03 7.42 -8.94
N LEU A 71 -9.75 7.71 -9.18
CA LEU A 71 -8.68 6.75 -9.01
C LEU A 71 -8.15 6.80 -7.58
N ILE A 72 -8.03 5.64 -6.95
CA ILE A 72 -7.44 5.48 -5.61
C ILE A 72 -6.29 4.50 -5.70
N ALA A 73 -5.07 4.98 -5.42
CA ALA A 73 -3.89 4.14 -5.29
C ALA A 73 -3.50 4.04 -3.81
N ALA A 74 -3.36 2.82 -3.32
CA ALA A 74 -3.02 2.56 -1.92
C ALA A 74 -1.72 1.76 -1.79
N ASN A 75 -0.95 2.05 -0.74
CA ASN A 75 0.26 1.32 -0.43
C ASN A 75 -0.06 -0.12 -0.01
N ALA A 76 0.32 -1.09 -0.84
CA ALA A 76 0.10 -2.51 -0.59
C ALA A 76 1.08 -3.12 0.44
N VAL A 77 2.19 -2.44 0.76
CA VAL A 77 3.16 -2.92 1.75
C VAL A 77 2.52 -3.00 3.14
N ASN A 78 1.70 -2.01 3.49
CA ASN A 78 0.85 -2.07 4.67
C ASN A 78 -0.60 -2.33 4.26
N GLY A 79 -0.91 -3.60 3.99
CA GLY A 79 -2.24 -4.01 3.52
C GLY A 79 -3.40 -3.60 4.44
N THR A 80 -3.17 -3.50 5.74
CA THR A 80 -4.18 -3.04 6.70
C THR A 80 -4.49 -1.56 6.51
N LYS A 81 -3.46 -0.70 6.45
CA LYS A 81 -3.66 0.74 6.23
C LYS A 81 -4.22 1.03 4.83
N GLY A 82 -3.66 0.40 3.80
CA GLY A 82 -4.12 0.56 2.43
C GLY A 82 -5.57 0.08 2.24
N GLY A 83 -5.90 -1.11 2.74
CA GLY A 83 -7.24 -1.68 2.61
C GLY A 83 -8.31 -0.91 3.39
N LEU A 84 -8.07 -0.61 4.68
CA LEU A 84 -8.99 0.18 5.49
C LEU A 84 -9.13 1.61 4.96
N GLY A 85 -8.03 2.23 4.57
CA GLY A 85 -8.05 3.58 4.03
C GLY A 85 -8.83 3.67 2.73
N SER A 86 -8.62 2.75 1.78
CA SER A 86 -9.40 2.70 0.54
C SER A 86 -10.88 2.47 0.81
N SER A 87 -11.23 1.61 1.76
CA SER A 87 -12.62 1.35 2.15
C SER A 87 -13.30 2.59 2.74
N TYR A 88 -12.64 3.31 3.67
CA TYR A 88 -13.17 4.55 4.24
C TYR A 88 -13.29 5.66 3.20
N LEU A 89 -12.29 5.79 2.32
CA LEU A 89 -12.33 6.78 1.24
C LEU A 89 -13.50 6.50 0.28
N SER A 90 -13.67 5.24 -0.11
CA SER A 90 -14.80 4.79 -0.93
C SER A 90 -16.15 5.09 -0.28
N SER A 91 -16.27 4.88 1.04
CA SER A 91 -17.49 5.22 1.78
C SER A 91 -17.78 6.72 1.73
N ILE A 92 -16.77 7.57 1.99
CA ILE A 92 -16.94 9.04 1.95
C ILE A 92 -17.33 9.52 0.55
N ILE A 93 -16.74 8.94 -0.50
CA ILE A 93 -17.06 9.29 -1.89
C ILE A 93 -18.49 8.88 -2.23
N ASN A 94 -18.92 7.68 -1.83
CA ASN A 94 -20.27 7.19 -2.05
C ASN A 94 -21.31 8.03 -1.30
N ASP A 95 -21.02 8.42 -0.05
CA ASP A 95 -21.88 9.31 0.75
C ASP A 95 -21.99 10.68 0.09
N TYR A 96 -20.87 11.20 -0.42
CA TYR A 96 -20.85 12.46 -1.15
C TYR A 96 -21.64 12.38 -2.48
N ALA A 97 -21.49 11.30 -3.22
CA ALA A 97 -22.30 11.07 -4.43
C ALA A 97 -23.80 11.00 -4.12
N ALA A 98 -24.19 10.43 -2.98
CA ALA A 98 -25.58 10.42 -2.54
C ALA A 98 -26.10 11.83 -2.18
N GLU A 99 -25.26 12.65 -1.52
CA GLU A 99 -25.59 14.09 -1.26
C GLU A 99 -25.79 14.86 -2.55
N LEU A 100 -24.85 14.72 -3.51
CA LEU A 100 -24.95 15.38 -4.81
C LEU A 100 -26.24 15.00 -5.56
N ARG A 101 -26.62 13.71 -5.53
CA ARG A 101 -27.90 13.25 -6.15
C ARG A 101 -29.11 13.91 -5.50
N SER A 102 -29.09 14.11 -4.20
CA SER A 102 -30.19 14.77 -3.49
C SER A 102 -30.25 16.28 -3.77
N GLU A 103 -29.10 16.91 -3.99
CA GLU A 103 -28.96 18.34 -4.26
C GLU A 103 -29.29 18.69 -5.73
N TYR A 104 -28.97 17.79 -6.67
CA TYR A 104 -29.16 17.96 -8.11
C TYR A 104 -30.08 16.87 -8.73
N PRO A 105 -31.36 16.81 -8.34
CA PRO A 105 -32.27 15.76 -8.84
C PRO A 105 -32.54 15.86 -10.34
N ALA A 106 -32.31 17.02 -10.96
CA ALA A 106 -32.58 17.26 -12.39
C ALA A 106 -31.62 16.52 -13.33
N THR A 107 -30.41 16.12 -12.85
CA THR A 107 -29.44 15.37 -13.66
C THR A 107 -29.90 13.95 -13.98
N ALA A 108 -30.86 13.42 -13.22
CA ALA A 108 -31.43 12.07 -13.41
C ALA A 108 -32.40 11.96 -14.62
N THR A 109 -32.85 13.07 -15.22
CA THR A 109 -33.90 13.06 -16.20
C THR A 109 -33.47 12.94 -17.67
N VAL A 110 -32.16 13.17 -17.95
CA VAL A 110 -31.65 13.21 -19.33
C VAL A 110 -31.33 11.83 -19.87
N SER A 111 -30.95 10.86 -19.05
CA SER A 111 -30.51 9.53 -19.48
C SER A 111 -31.23 8.36 -18.79
N GLY A 112 -32.17 8.61 -17.88
CA GLY A 112 -32.89 7.54 -17.14
C GLY A 112 -32.03 6.78 -16.14
N ALA A 113 -30.75 7.08 -16.03
CA ALA A 113 -29.83 6.54 -15.05
C ALA A 113 -29.28 7.68 -14.14
N PHE A 114 -29.14 7.41 -12.87
CA PHE A 114 -28.49 8.35 -11.96
C PHE A 114 -26.98 8.31 -12.21
N PRO A 115 -26.29 9.47 -12.33
CA PRO A 115 -24.83 9.48 -12.46
C PRO A 115 -24.19 8.80 -11.24
N SER A 116 -23.17 8.02 -11.49
CA SER A 116 -22.43 7.33 -10.43
C SER A 116 -20.96 7.77 -10.41
N ILE A 117 -20.38 7.85 -9.21
CA ILE A 117 -18.95 7.96 -9.09
C ILE A 117 -18.41 6.54 -8.93
N GLY A 118 -17.83 6.03 -10.02
CA GLY A 118 -17.20 4.72 -10.03
C GLY A 118 -15.85 4.78 -9.27
N ILE A 119 -15.58 3.76 -8.48
CA ILE A 119 -14.30 3.57 -7.83
C ILE A 119 -13.71 2.28 -8.37
N ASP A 120 -12.72 2.41 -9.24
CA ASP A 120 -12.00 1.27 -9.78
C ASP A 120 -10.84 0.91 -8.84
N THR A 121 -10.87 -0.32 -8.35
CA THR A 121 -9.77 -0.88 -7.55
C THR A 121 -8.96 -1.83 -8.43
N GLN A 122 -7.74 -1.43 -8.76
CA GLN A 122 -6.82 -2.27 -9.53
C GLN A 122 -5.59 -2.61 -8.70
N GLY A 123 -5.33 -3.90 -8.50
CA GLY A 123 -4.09 -4.37 -7.90
C GLY A 123 -2.95 -4.30 -8.93
N LEU A 124 -2.08 -3.28 -8.85
CA LEU A 124 -1.02 -3.05 -9.84
C LEU A 124 -0.09 -4.26 -10.00
N PHE A 125 0.25 -4.94 -8.90
CA PHE A 125 1.14 -6.11 -8.90
C PHE A 125 0.41 -7.44 -8.70
N ASN A 126 -0.89 -7.41 -8.37
CA ASN A 126 -1.70 -8.59 -8.13
C ASN A 126 -3.16 -8.33 -8.54
N PRO A 127 -3.45 -8.22 -9.86
CA PRO A 127 -4.78 -7.84 -10.35
C PRO A 127 -5.91 -8.77 -9.87
N ASN A 128 -5.59 -10.04 -9.63
CA ASN A 128 -6.56 -11.06 -9.21
C ASN A 128 -6.62 -11.26 -7.69
N LEU A 129 -5.93 -10.42 -6.90
CA LEU A 129 -5.80 -10.57 -5.45
C LEU A 129 -5.39 -11.99 -5.04
N ASN A 130 -4.49 -12.61 -5.81
CA ASN A 130 -4.06 -13.97 -5.58
C ASN A 130 -3.10 -14.02 -4.40
N TYR A 131 -3.62 -14.46 -3.25
CA TYR A 131 -2.88 -14.58 -2.00
C TYR A 131 -1.60 -15.41 -2.12
N LYS A 132 -1.56 -16.38 -3.03
CA LYS A 132 -0.40 -17.25 -3.24
C LYS A 132 0.83 -16.49 -3.74
N LEU A 133 0.64 -15.44 -4.57
CA LEU A 133 1.75 -14.62 -5.08
C LEU A 133 2.49 -13.85 -3.97
N TYR A 134 1.82 -13.56 -2.88
CA TYR A 134 2.43 -12.91 -1.71
C TYR A 134 2.95 -13.92 -0.70
N MET A 135 2.15 -14.92 -0.35
CA MET A 135 2.47 -15.88 0.72
C MET A 135 3.60 -16.82 0.38
N ILE A 136 3.69 -17.31 -0.87
CA ILE A 136 4.74 -18.26 -1.23
C ILE A 136 6.14 -17.65 -1.08
N PRO A 137 6.45 -16.46 -1.66
CA PRO A 137 7.74 -15.83 -1.44
C PRO A 137 8.01 -15.47 0.02
N ALA A 138 6.99 -15.02 0.77
CA ALA A 138 7.14 -14.68 2.17
C ALA A 138 7.53 -15.90 3.03
N LEU A 139 6.88 -17.06 2.82
CA LEU A 139 7.23 -18.30 3.47
C LEU A 139 8.61 -18.79 3.07
N MET A 140 8.99 -18.69 1.79
CA MET A 140 10.34 -19.04 1.33
C MET A 140 11.41 -18.22 2.04
N VAL A 141 11.24 -16.89 2.11
CA VAL A 141 12.20 -16.02 2.81
C VAL A 141 12.27 -16.35 4.31
N MET A 142 11.11 -16.61 4.94
CA MET A 142 11.05 -16.99 6.34
C MET A 142 11.80 -18.30 6.61
N LEU A 143 11.57 -19.34 5.78
CA LEU A 143 12.25 -20.62 5.90
C LEU A 143 13.76 -20.51 5.65
N LEU A 144 14.15 -19.76 4.61
CA LEU A 144 15.57 -19.52 4.33
C LEU A 144 16.27 -18.81 5.50
N THR A 145 15.64 -17.78 6.06
CA THR A 145 16.18 -17.06 7.21
C THR A 145 16.34 -18.00 8.42
N LEU A 146 15.37 -18.86 8.65
CA LEU A 146 15.40 -19.84 9.74
C LEU A 146 16.50 -20.88 9.53
N ILE A 147 16.63 -21.45 8.35
CA ILE A 147 17.65 -22.46 8.04
C ILE A 147 19.05 -21.83 8.04
N CYS A 148 19.24 -20.73 7.30
CA CYS A 148 20.57 -20.12 7.14
C CYS A 148 21.05 -19.34 8.36
N GLY A 149 20.14 -18.83 9.19
CA GLY A 149 20.49 -18.04 10.38
C GLY A 149 20.49 -18.86 11.66
N PHE A 150 19.39 -19.57 11.94
CA PHE A 150 19.17 -20.23 13.23
C PHE A 150 19.98 -21.53 13.39
N LEU A 151 20.05 -22.39 12.36
CA LEU A 151 20.80 -23.65 12.47
C LEU A 151 22.32 -23.46 12.68
N PRO A 152 23.01 -22.58 11.95
CA PRO A 152 24.40 -22.28 12.23
C PRO A 152 24.62 -21.67 13.62
N ALA A 153 23.71 -20.81 14.06
CA ALA A 153 23.78 -20.22 15.40
C ALA A 153 23.69 -21.28 16.49
N LEU A 154 22.76 -22.21 16.40
CA LEU A 154 22.64 -23.34 17.33
C LEU A 154 23.91 -24.20 17.34
N ASN A 155 24.49 -24.47 16.18
CA ASN A 155 25.72 -25.26 16.08
C ASN A 155 26.88 -24.55 16.82
N ILE A 156 27.04 -23.25 16.64
CA ILE A 156 28.08 -22.46 17.33
C ILE A 156 27.85 -22.43 18.85
N VAL A 157 26.58 -22.28 19.29
CA VAL A 157 26.24 -22.30 20.72
C VAL A 157 26.53 -23.67 21.34
N SER A 158 26.15 -24.75 20.68
CA SER A 158 26.44 -26.12 21.14
C SER A 158 27.93 -26.38 21.29
N GLU A 159 28.77 -25.91 20.36
CA GLU A 159 30.23 -26.04 20.47
C GLU A 159 30.79 -25.22 21.62
N LYS A 160 30.19 -24.10 21.96
CA LYS A 160 30.56 -23.31 23.13
C LYS A 160 30.22 -24.04 24.42
N GLU A 161 29.08 -24.68 24.49
CA GLU A 161 28.63 -25.46 25.66
C GLU A 161 29.52 -26.69 25.90
N VAL A 162 29.96 -27.36 24.84
CA VAL A 162 30.84 -28.52 24.88
C VAL A 162 32.29 -28.12 25.16
N GLY A 163 32.64 -26.82 25.12
CA GLY A 163 34.00 -26.32 25.37
C GLY A 163 34.96 -26.41 24.17
N THR A 164 34.48 -26.84 23.00
CA THR A 164 35.32 -26.98 21.79
C THR A 164 35.82 -25.65 21.26
N ILE A 165 35.11 -24.55 21.54
CA ILE A 165 35.54 -23.21 21.16
C ILE A 165 36.81 -22.78 21.88
N GLU A 166 37.06 -23.25 23.13
CA GLU A 166 38.27 -22.94 23.87
C GLU A 166 39.49 -23.60 23.23
N GLN A 167 39.35 -24.82 22.72
CA GLN A 167 40.41 -25.53 21.99
C GLN A 167 40.70 -24.83 20.65
N ILE A 168 39.69 -24.26 19.98
CA ILE A 168 39.86 -23.52 18.73
C ILE A 168 40.61 -22.18 18.99
N ASN A 169 40.35 -21.54 20.11
CA ASN A 169 41.02 -20.28 20.47
C ASN A 169 42.52 -20.40 20.67
N VAL A 170 43.03 -21.58 21.01
CA VAL A 170 44.50 -21.85 21.13
C VAL A 170 45.11 -22.31 19.80
N THR A 171 44.31 -22.51 18.77
CA THR A 171 44.77 -22.91 17.44
C THR A 171 45.08 -21.64 16.61
N PRO A 172 46.12 -21.59 15.78
CA PRO A 172 46.44 -20.41 14.96
C PRO A 172 45.54 -20.20 13.75
N VAL A 173 44.23 -20.57 13.86
CA VAL A 173 43.23 -20.41 12.79
C VAL A 173 42.49 -19.09 13.00
N PRO A 174 42.44 -18.19 12.01
CA PRO A 174 41.69 -16.96 12.12
C PRO A 174 40.21 -17.25 12.28
N LYS A 175 39.54 -16.56 13.21
CA LYS A 175 38.12 -16.73 13.56
C LYS A 175 37.20 -16.63 12.37
N PHE A 176 37.55 -15.84 11.37
CA PHE A 176 36.78 -15.69 10.14
C PHE A 176 36.68 -17.02 9.34
N ILE A 177 37.80 -17.74 9.22
CA ILE A 177 37.83 -19.04 8.51
C ILE A 177 36.98 -20.06 9.23
N PHE A 178 37.01 -20.08 10.57
CA PHE A 178 36.13 -20.96 11.36
C PHE A 178 34.67 -20.72 11.13
N ILE A 179 34.20 -19.45 11.16
CA ILE A 179 32.82 -19.08 10.91
C ILE A 179 32.43 -19.48 9.48
N LEU A 180 33.29 -19.20 8.50
CA LEU A 180 33.03 -19.49 7.09
C LEU A 180 32.92 -21.00 6.83
N ALA A 181 33.79 -21.82 7.45
CA ALA A 181 33.73 -23.27 7.36
C ALA A 181 32.43 -23.86 7.94
N LYS A 182 31.86 -23.20 8.96
CA LYS A 182 30.60 -23.61 9.57
C LYS A 182 29.38 -23.18 8.76
N LEU A 183 29.44 -22.03 8.08
CA LEU A 183 28.36 -21.55 7.23
C LEU A 183 28.28 -22.26 5.89
N LEU A 184 29.41 -22.74 5.38
CA LEU A 184 29.51 -23.32 4.04
C LEU A 184 28.56 -24.52 3.79
N PRO A 185 28.40 -25.52 4.72
CA PRO A 185 27.45 -26.60 4.54
C PRO A 185 25.99 -26.12 4.44
N TYR A 186 25.62 -25.11 5.23
CA TYR A 186 24.25 -24.56 5.21
C TYR A 186 23.96 -23.70 3.97
N TRP A 187 25.02 -23.27 3.30
CA TRP A 187 24.91 -22.52 2.03
C TRP A 187 24.75 -23.46 0.83
N LEU A 188 25.15 -24.72 0.99
CA LEU A 188 25.06 -25.76 -0.04
C LEU A 188 23.71 -26.53 0.00
N ILE A 189 23.00 -26.49 1.14
CA ILE A 189 21.67 -27.11 1.34
C ILE A 189 20.57 -26.17 0.90
#